data_ad57b7824a49e2e55748533860ccd2ee
#
_entry.id   ad57b7824a49e2e55748533860ccd2ee
#
_cell.length_a   1.000
_cell.length_b   1.000
_cell.length_c   1.000
_cell.angle_alpha   90.00
_cell.angle_beta   90.00
_cell.angle_gamma   90.00
#
_symmetry.space_group_name_H-M   'P 1'
#
loop_
_entity.id
_entity.type
_entity.pdbx_description
1 polymer ?
#
loop_
_entity_poly.entity_id
_entity_poly.type
_entity_poly.pdbx_seq_one_letter_code
_entity_poly.pdbx_strand_id
1 'polypeptide(L)'
;MRADPCACRGFTLLELLVALAIFGLLAAMSYGGLWTVLEQQSHTEQAADRLAELQKMYLIMQRDIEQVVPRTVRDEFGDEQLPLIGGDTLRLTRGGWRNPAGRQRSTLQRIGYAYEEQQLVRYSWSVLDRAQDSEPLKLPLTEDVERMGLRYLDGNDAWKERWPDTTDFVDNEATEGLLELPALPKAVEVTIEHKNFGTLVWLFQLPQ
;
A
#
# COMPACT_ATOMS: atom_id res chain seq x y z
N MET A 1 -63.01 62.26 -11.88
CA MET A 1 -61.91 61.32 -11.74
C MET A 1 -60.60 62.09 -11.74
N ARG A 2 -59.99 62.31 -10.55
CA ARG A 2 -58.64 62.92 -10.42
C ARG A 2 -57.61 61.79 -10.42
N ALA A 3 -56.73 61.74 -11.41
CA ALA A 3 -55.58 60.87 -11.44
C ALA A 3 -54.51 61.48 -10.52
N ASP A 4 -54.12 60.74 -9.49
CA ASP A 4 -53.01 61.18 -8.62
C ASP A 4 -51.71 61.02 -9.42
N PRO A 5 -50.84 62.05 -9.38
CA PRO A 5 -49.54 62.00 -10.07
C PRO A 5 -48.64 60.99 -9.32
N CYS A 6 -48.30 59.91 -9.92
CA CYS A 6 -47.29 58.96 -9.42
C CYS A 6 -45.95 59.71 -9.30
N ALA A 7 -45.55 60.04 -8.07
CA ALA A 7 -44.28 60.73 -7.79
C ALA A 7 -43.14 59.71 -8.05
N CYS A 8 -42.50 59.69 -9.21
CA CYS A 8 -41.29 58.99 -9.50
C CYS A 8 -40.16 59.62 -8.66
N ARG A 9 -39.81 58.97 -7.52
CA ARG A 9 -38.62 59.30 -6.75
C ARG A 9 -37.39 58.82 -7.50
N GLY A 10 -36.54 59.70 -7.95
CA GLY A 10 -35.24 59.34 -8.53
C GLY A 10 -34.26 58.90 -7.45
N PHE A 11 -33.36 57.99 -7.81
CA PHE A 11 -32.26 57.54 -6.94
C PHE A 11 -31.28 58.68 -6.68
N THR A 12 -30.84 58.81 -5.44
CA THR A 12 -29.80 59.80 -5.11
C THR A 12 -28.40 59.19 -5.31
N LEU A 13 -27.43 60.05 -5.65
CA LEU A 13 -26.03 59.64 -5.83
C LEU A 13 -25.45 59.03 -4.53
N LEU A 14 -25.89 59.54 -3.36
CA LEU A 14 -25.49 59.01 -2.06
C LEU A 14 -26.00 57.56 -1.85
N GLU A 15 -27.24 57.28 -2.23
CA GLU A 15 -27.87 55.97 -2.09
C GLU A 15 -27.14 54.91 -2.93
N LEU A 16 -26.70 55.29 -4.14
CA LEU A 16 -25.90 54.44 -5.03
C LEU A 16 -24.50 54.16 -4.43
N LEU A 17 -23.84 55.18 -3.84
CA LEU A 17 -22.54 54.99 -3.21
C LEU A 17 -22.61 54.09 -1.99
N VAL A 18 -23.64 54.27 -1.14
CA VAL A 18 -23.84 53.41 0.04
C VAL A 18 -24.14 51.97 -0.40
N ALA A 19 -24.99 51.77 -1.39
CA ALA A 19 -25.29 50.43 -1.93
C ALA A 19 -24.05 49.72 -2.49
N LEU A 20 -23.20 50.43 -3.24
CA LEU A 20 -21.95 49.91 -3.77
C LEU A 20 -20.94 49.58 -2.67
N ALA A 21 -20.86 50.43 -1.61
CA ALA A 21 -19.98 50.17 -0.48
C ALA A 21 -20.39 48.89 0.29
N ILE A 22 -21.69 48.73 0.57
CA ILE A 22 -22.24 47.55 1.22
C ILE A 22 -22.04 46.29 0.33
N PHE A 23 -22.34 46.42 -0.96
CA PHE A 23 -22.11 45.30 -1.91
C PHE A 23 -20.65 44.90 -1.97
N GLY A 24 -19.72 45.88 -2.04
CA GLY A 24 -18.27 45.60 -2.04
C GLY A 24 -17.81 44.89 -0.77
N LEU A 25 -18.33 45.30 0.39
CA LEU A 25 -18.03 44.66 1.68
C LEU A 25 -18.54 43.20 1.71
N LEU A 26 -19.80 42.98 1.31
CA LEU A 26 -20.38 41.65 1.26
C LEU A 26 -19.65 40.72 0.24
N ALA A 27 -19.29 41.26 -0.93
CA ALA A 27 -18.53 40.54 -1.92
C ALA A 27 -17.14 40.14 -1.38
N ALA A 28 -16.43 41.03 -0.70
CA ALA A 28 -15.13 40.75 -0.10
C ALA A 28 -15.22 39.65 0.99
N MET A 29 -16.23 39.72 1.86
CA MET A 29 -16.47 38.71 2.89
C MET A 29 -16.84 37.36 2.28
N SER A 30 -17.67 37.33 1.24
CA SER A 30 -18.06 36.10 0.55
C SER A 30 -16.87 35.44 -0.18
N TYR A 31 -16.02 36.25 -0.83
CA TYR A 31 -14.84 35.80 -1.51
C TYR A 31 -13.81 35.22 -0.53
N GLY A 32 -13.59 35.90 0.61
CA GLY A 32 -12.69 35.39 1.66
C GLY A 32 -13.16 34.08 2.25
N GLY A 33 -14.47 33.92 2.50
CA GLY A 33 -15.05 32.67 2.97
C GLY A 33 -14.86 31.49 1.96
N LEU A 34 -15.11 31.76 0.68
CA LEU A 34 -14.92 30.77 -0.37
C LEU A 34 -13.47 30.32 -0.49
N TRP A 35 -12.54 31.27 -0.41
CA TRP A 35 -11.10 30.96 -0.46
C TRP A 35 -10.67 30.02 0.67
N THR A 36 -11.11 30.29 1.89
CA THR A 36 -10.80 29.45 3.06
C THR A 36 -11.34 28.02 2.89
N VAL A 37 -12.55 27.86 2.35
CA VAL A 37 -13.15 26.55 2.10
C VAL A 37 -12.34 25.77 1.05
N LEU A 38 -11.94 26.41 -0.05
CA LEU A 38 -11.15 25.77 -1.10
C LEU A 38 -9.77 25.34 -0.60
N GLU A 39 -9.14 26.16 0.25
CA GLU A 39 -7.84 25.80 0.84
C GLU A 39 -7.96 24.62 1.81
N GLN A 40 -8.98 24.59 2.66
CA GLN A 40 -9.27 23.45 3.53
C GLN A 40 -9.59 22.18 2.75
N GLN A 41 -10.33 22.29 1.65
CA GLN A 41 -10.62 21.15 0.77
C GLN A 41 -9.34 20.55 0.22
N SER A 42 -8.42 21.35 -0.30
CA SER A 42 -7.13 20.89 -0.83
C SER A 42 -6.30 20.11 0.21
N HIS A 43 -6.24 20.60 1.46
CA HIS A 43 -5.55 19.88 2.53
C HIS A 43 -6.22 18.55 2.89
N THR A 44 -7.56 18.53 2.88
CA THR A 44 -8.32 17.31 3.17
C THR A 44 -8.14 16.27 2.08
N GLU A 45 -8.16 16.68 0.81
CA GLU A 45 -7.90 15.79 -0.34
C GLU A 45 -6.51 15.18 -0.26
N GLN A 46 -5.46 15.96 0.00
CA GLN A 46 -4.11 15.45 0.16
C GLN A 46 -3.98 14.43 1.31
N ALA A 47 -4.65 14.68 2.44
CA ALA A 47 -4.65 13.74 3.56
C ALA A 47 -5.40 12.44 3.20
N ALA A 48 -6.51 12.54 2.48
CA ALA A 48 -7.28 11.40 2.00
C ALA A 48 -6.49 10.56 1.00
N ASP A 49 -5.77 11.17 0.06
CA ASP A 49 -4.95 10.48 -0.92
C ASP A 49 -3.82 9.68 -0.26
N ARG A 50 -3.13 10.27 0.72
CA ARG A 50 -2.09 9.58 1.50
C ARG A 50 -2.65 8.38 2.26
N LEU A 51 -3.83 8.53 2.87
CA LEU A 51 -4.49 7.44 3.58
C LEU A 51 -4.92 6.32 2.61
N ALA A 52 -5.43 6.69 1.44
CA ALA A 52 -5.81 5.73 0.39
C ALA A 52 -4.59 4.94 -0.12
N GLU A 53 -3.43 5.58 -0.24
CA GLU A 53 -2.16 4.92 -0.59
C GLU A 53 -1.78 3.87 0.46
N LEU A 54 -1.81 4.21 1.74
CA LEU A 54 -1.54 3.27 2.82
C LEU A 54 -2.52 2.10 2.84
N GLN A 55 -3.82 2.37 2.67
CA GLN A 55 -4.84 1.32 2.60
C GLN A 55 -4.60 0.38 1.42
N LYS A 56 -4.24 0.92 0.26
CA LYS A 56 -3.90 0.13 -0.92
C LYS A 56 -2.67 -0.74 -0.68
N MET A 57 -1.64 -0.20 -0.06
CA MET A 57 -0.43 -0.93 0.30
C MET A 57 -0.77 -2.09 1.25
N TYR A 58 -1.51 -1.82 2.33
CA TYR A 58 -1.97 -2.83 3.28
C TYR A 58 -2.73 -3.96 2.58
N LEU A 59 -3.73 -3.63 1.76
CA LEU A 59 -4.56 -4.62 1.05
C LEU A 59 -3.76 -5.46 0.05
N ILE A 60 -2.76 -4.88 -0.61
CA ILE A 60 -1.85 -5.63 -1.50
C ILE A 60 -1.03 -6.63 -0.69
N MET A 61 -0.41 -6.18 0.40
CA MET A 61 0.41 -7.04 1.26
C MET A 61 -0.42 -8.13 1.91
N GLN A 62 -1.58 -7.78 2.47
CA GLN A 62 -2.51 -8.73 3.07
C GLN A 62 -2.86 -9.84 2.09
N ARG A 63 -3.33 -9.48 0.90
CA ARG A 63 -3.71 -10.46 -0.11
C ARG A 63 -2.54 -11.34 -0.53
N ASP A 64 -1.34 -10.78 -0.65
CA ASP A 64 -0.18 -11.51 -1.11
C ASP A 64 0.33 -12.49 -0.05
N ILE A 65 0.33 -12.08 1.22
CA ILE A 65 0.81 -12.91 2.33
C ILE A 65 -0.23 -13.97 2.73
N GLU A 66 -1.52 -13.61 2.83
CA GLU A 66 -2.59 -14.56 3.19
C GLU A 66 -2.85 -15.61 2.10
N GLN A 67 -2.38 -15.39 0.88
CA GLN A 67 -2.50 -16.36 -0.22
C GLN A 67 -1.21 -17.13 -0.49
N VAL A 68 -0.28 -17.12 0.44
CA VAL A 68 0.95 -17.91 0.31
C VAL A 68 0.62 -19.41 0.16
N VAL A 69 1.40 -20.09 -0.67
CA VAL A 69 1.26 -21.53 -0.91
C VAL A 69 2.60 -22.22 -0.72
N PRO A 70 2.64 -23.44 -0.17
CA PRO A 70 3.88 -24.19 0.07
C PRO A 70 4.44 -24.79 -1.25
N ARG A 71 4.73 -23.93 -2.23
CA ARG A 71 5.27 -24.29 -3.53
C ARG A 71 6.65 -23.67 -3.70
N THR A 72 7.67 -24.51 -3.78
CA THR A 72 9.03 -24.13 -4.16
C THR A 72 9.08 -23.63 -5.60
N VAL A 73 10.06 -22.84 -5.93
CA VAL A 73 10.31 -22.33 -7.28
C VAL A 73 11.78 -22.51 -7.63
N ARG A 74 12.13 -22.47 -8.90
CA ARG A 74 13.52 -22.43 -9.34
C ARG A 74 13.93 -21.01 -9.68
N ASP A 75 15.12 -20.63 -9.23
CA ASP A 75 15.70 -19.35 -9.61
C ASP A 75 16.35 -19.42 -11.00
N GLU A 76 17.02 -18.35 -11.39
CA GLU A 76 17.67 -18.19 -12.70
C GLU A 76 18.86 -19.12 -12.93
N PHE A 77 19.41 -19.70 -11.86
CA PHE A 77 20.51 -20.67 -11.90
C PHE A 77 19.98 -22.11 -11.85
N GLY A 78 18.67 -22.30 -11.65
CA GLY A 78 18.01 -23.59 -11.50
C GLY A 78 17.96 -24.09 -10.05
N ASP A 79 18.46 -23.30 -9.10
CA ASP A 79 18.46 -23.64 -7.68
C ASP A 79 17.05 -23.54 -7.09
N GLU A 80 16.74 -24.49 -6.21
CA GLU A 80 15.43 -24.54 -5.58
C GLU A 80 15.32 -23.46 -4.49
N GLN A 81 14.29 -22.63 -4.59
CA GLN A 81 13.95 -21.58 -3.65
C GLN A 81 12.72 -21.97 -2.84
N LEU A 82 12.78 -21.78 -1.53
CA LEU A 82 11.68 -22.10 -0.62
C LEU A 82 10.43 -21.26 -0.91
N PRO A 83 9.25 -21.77 -0.51
CA PRO A 83 7.97 -21.08 -0.71
C PRO A 83 7.93 -19.68 -0.10
N LEU A 84 8.54 -19.50 1.07
CA LEU A 84 8.69 -18.24 1.77
C LEU A 84 10.13 -18.13 2.27
N ILE A 85 10.75 -16.99 1.99
CA ILE A 85 12.09 -16.62 2.46
C ILE A 85 11.98 -15.19 3.01
N GLY A 86 12.44 -14.99 4.22
CA GLY A 86 12.35 -13.72 4.92
C GLY A 86 13.62 -13.35 5.66
N GLY A 87 13.87 -12.08 5.76
CA GLY A 87 15.00 -11.41 6.41
C GLY A 87 14.88 -9.92 6.12
N ASP A 88 15.88 -9.31 5.49
CA ASP A 88 15.82 -7.91 5.05
C ASP A 88 14.82 -7.70 3.90
N THR A 89 14.50 -8.78 3.17
CA THR A 89 13.48 -8.81 2.13
C THR A 89 12.52 -9.97 2.40
N LEU A 90 11.27 -9.84 1.97
CA LEU A 90 10.32 -10.93 1.98
C LEU A 90 10.11 -11.43 0.56
N ARG A 91 10.28 -12.74 0.32
CA ARG A 91 9.95 -13.39 -0.95
C ARG A 91 9.01 -14.55 -0.68
N LEU A 92 7.95 -14.66 -1.45
CA LEU A 92 6.96 -15.72 -1.26
C LEU A 92 6.32 -16.14 -2.58
N THR A 93 5.82 -17.39 -2.61
CA THR A 93 4.99 -17.92 -3.68
C THR A 93 3.55 -17.84 -3.24
N ARG A 94 2.72 -17.14 -4.01
CA ARG A 94 1.29 -17.02 -3.70
C ARG A 94 0.41 -17.63 -4.79
N GLY A 95 -0.81 -18.01 -4.39
CA GLY A 95 -1.90 -18.37 -5.28
C GLY A 95 -2.75 -17.16 -5.73
N GLY A 96 -3.88 -17.46 -6.34
CA GLY A 96 -4.91 -16.47 -6.65
C GLY A 96 -4.55 -15.42 -7.69
N TRP A 97 -3.53 -15.64 -8.50
CA TRP A 97 -3.19 -14.75 -9.61
C TRP A 97 -4.24 -14.85 -10.71
N ARG A 98 -5.22 -13.93 -10.67
CA ARG A 98 -6.38 -13.93 -11.58
C ARG A 98 -5.94 -13.86 -13.04
N ASN A 99 -6.54 -14.71 -13.88
CA ASN A 99 -6.26 -14.78 -15.32
C ASN A 99 -7.54 -14.61 -16.15
N PRO A 100 -8.16 -13.42 -16.15
CA PRO A 100 -9.42 -13.17 -16.84
C PRO A 100 -9.29 -13.28 -18.36
N ALA A 101 -8.08 -13.12 -18.91
CA ALA A 101 -7.82 -13.21 -20.34
C ALA A 101 -7.51 -14.64 -20.81
N GLY A 102 -7.57 -15.66 -19.92
CA GLY A 102 -7.30 -17.06 -20.30
C GLY A 102 -5.90 -17.34 -20.85
N ARG A 103 -4.90 -16.51 -20.49
CA ARG A 103 -3.52 -16.70 -20.97
C ARG A 103 -2.95 -18.01 -20.43
N GLN A 104 -2.12 -18.68 -21.22
CA GLN A 104 -1.42 -19.91 -20.79
C GLN A 104 -0.30 -19.56 -19.81
N ARG A 105 -0.64 -19.41 -18.54
CA ARG A 105 0.27 -19.14 -17.43
C ARG A 105 -0.25 -19.75 -16.13
N SER A 106 0.64 -19.94 -15.16
CA SER A 106 0.26 -20.38 -13.83
C SER A 106 -0.70 -19.41 -13.15
N THR A 107 -1.54 -19.91 -12.25
CA THR A 107 -2.31 -19.11 -11.27
C THR A 107 -1.49 -18.78 -10.02
N LEU A 108 -0.28 -19.34 -9.92
CA LEU A 108 0.70 -19.04 -8.89
C LEU A 108 1.62 -17.93 -9.38
N GLN A 109 2.11 -17.13 -8.45
CA GLN A 109 3.02 -16.03 -8.73
C GLN A 109 4.10 -15.93 -7.66
N ARG A 110 5.36 -15.75 -8.08
CA ARG A 110 6.44 -15.37 -7.17
C ARG A 110 6.43 -13.86 -6.99
N ILE A 111 6.47 -13.42 -5.74
CA ILE A 111 6.54 -12.01 -5.39
C ILE A 111 7.60 -11.77 -4.33
N GLY A 112 8.01 -10.52 -4.22
CA GLY A 112 8.93 -10.06 -3.19
C GLY A 112 8.59 -8.65 -2.72
N TYR A 113 9.07 -8.31 -1.53
CA TYR A 113 9.03 -6.97 -0.94
C TYR A 113 10.42 -6.61 -0.48
N ALA A 114 10.85 -5.41 -0.81
CA ALA A 114 12.10 -4.85 -0.37
C ALA A 114 11.97 -3.36 -0.06
N TYR A 115 12.79 -2.89 0.84
CA TYR A 115 13.00 -1.48 1.08
C TYR A 115 14.16 -1.00 0.20
N GLU A 116 13.89 -0.06 -0.69
CA GLU A 116 14.87 0.52 -1.61
C GLU A 116 14.63 2.03 -1.75
N GLU A 117 15.67 2.82 -1.66
CA GLU A 117 15.63 4.27 -1.91
C GLU A 117 14.47 5.00 -1.21
N GLN A 118 14.24 4.71 0.06
CA GLN A 118 13.15 5.26 0.88
C GLN A 118 11.74 4.88 0.39
N GLN A 119 11.62 3.80 -0.38
CA GLN A 119 10.36 3.26 -0.88
C GLN A 119 10.17 1.81 -0.43
N LEU A 120 8.93 1.44 -0.23
CA LEU A 120 8.55 0.02 -0.18
C LEU A 120 8.21 -0.44 -1.59
N VAL A 121 9.01 -1.35 -2.13
CA VAL A 121 8.85 -1.86 -3.50
C VAL A 121 8.36 -3.29 -3.49
N ARG A 122 7.31 -3.55 -4.25
CA ARG A 122 6.81 -4.90 -4.53
C ARG A 122 7.35 -5.40 -5.86
N TYR A 123 7.96 -6.57 -5.84
CA TYR A 123 8.45 -7.30 -7.00
C TYR A 123 7.46 -8.38 -7.39
N SER A 124 7.27 -8.60 -8.68
CA SER A 124 6.46 -9.73 -9.15
C SER A 124 7.02 -10.30 -10.45
N TRP A 125 7.12 -11.62 -10.51
CA TRP A 125 7.61 -12.33 -11.70
C TRP A 125 6.45 -12.86 -12.52
N SER A 126 6.59 -12.79 -13.84
CA SER A 126 5.58 -13.29 -14.80
C SER A 126 5.61 -14.82 -14.93
N VAL A 127 6.73 -15.43 -14.55
CA VAL A 127 6.94 -16.88 -14.55
C VAL A 127 7.31 -17.33 -13.15
N LEU A 128 6.92 -18.55 -12.81
CA LEU A 128 7.18 -19.10 -11.47
C LEU A 128 8.63 -19.58 -11.36
N ASP A 129 9.05 -20.45 -12.26
CA ASP A 129 10.41 -20.92 -12.38
C ASP A 129 11.15 -20.02 -13.39
N ARG A 130 12.17 -19.32 -12.91
CA ARG A 130 12.84 -18.26 -13.66
C ARG A 130 13.88 -18.81 -14.61
N ALA A 131 13.91 -18.30 -15.83
CA ALA A 131 15.05 -18.44 -16.73
C ALA A 131 16.06 -17.33 -16.45
N GLN A 132 17.28 -17.47 -16.99
CA GLN A 132 18.25 -16.37 -17.03
C GLN A 132 17.59 -15.15 -17.68
N ASP A 133 17.90 -13.98 -17.17
CA ASP A 133 17.36 -12.68 -17.62
C ASP A 133 15.85 -12.44 -17.30
N SER A 134 15.25 -13.23 -16.41
CA SER A 134 13.88 -12.96 -15.94
C SER A 134 13.83 -11.77 -14.98
N GLU A 135 13.54 -10.58 -15.49
CA GLU A 135 13.37 -9.38 -14.67
C GLU A 135 12.00 -9.34 -13.99
N PRO A 136 11.93 -8.96 -12.71
CA PRO A 136 10.65 -8.73 -12.03
C PRO A 136 10.02 -7.40 -12.45
N LEU A 137 8.70 -7.36 -12.49
CA LEU A 137 7.97 -6.11 -12.51
C LEU A 137 8.07 -5.46 -11.13
N LYS A 138 8.59 -4.25 -11.09
CA LYS A 138 8.69 -3.41 -9.89
C LYS A 138 7.46 -2.51 -9.75
N LEU A 139 6.88 -2.50 -8.58
CA LEU A 139 5.76 -1.64 -8.22
C LEU A 139 6.08 -0.93 -6.90
N PRO A 140 6.44 0.35 -6.92
CA PRO A 140 6.52 1.15 -5.71
C PRO A 140 5.13 1.20 -5.05
N LEU A 141 5.06 0.92 -3.76
CA LEU A 141 3.81 0.90 -3.01
C LEU A 141 3.60 2.17 -2.21
N THR A 142 4.64 2.71 -1.64
CA THR A 142 4.64 4.00 -0.95
C THR A 142 6.06 4.56 -0.90
N GLU A 143 6.13 5.87 -0.81
CA GLU A 143 7.36 6.66 -0.62
C GLU A 143 7.51 7.06 0.85
N ASP A 144 8.56 7.82 1.19
CA ASP A 144 8.81 8.31 2.56
C ASP A 144 8.92 7.20 3.63
N VAL A 145 9.35 6.00 3.25
CA VAL A 145 9.68 4.91 4.16
C VAL A 145 11.10 5.12 4.69
N GLU A 146 11.28 5.10 6.00
CA GLU A 146 12.59 5.20 6.65
C GLU A 146 13.19 3.83 6.93
N ARG A 147 12.33 2.86 7.29
CA ARG A 147 12.75 1.49 7.58
C ARG A 147 11.59 0.50 7.37
N MET A 148 11.96 -0.73 6.97
CA MET A 148 11.10 -1.91 6.99
C MET A 148 11.69 -2.97 7.89
N GLY A 149 10.89 -3.50 8.81
CA GLY A 149 11.23 -4.64 9.67
C GLY A 149 10.28 -5.79 9.42
N LEU A 150 10.79 -7.01 9.51
CA LEU A 150 10.03 -8.24 9.32
C LEU A 150 10.27 -9.18 10.49
N ARG A 151 9.21 -9.79 11.02
CA ARG A 151 9.30 -10.88 12.00
C ARG A 151 8.34 -12.00 11.63
N TYR A 152 8.69 -13.21 11.97
CA TYR A 152 7.97 -14.43 11.60
C TYR A 152 7.61 -15.21 12.86
N LEU A 153 6.34 -15.60 13.01
CA LEU A 153 5.89 -16.42 14.12
C LEU A 153 6.01 -17.90 13.74
N ASP A 154 6.86 -18.63 14.43
CA ASP A 154 7.08 -20.06 14.16
C ASP A 154 5.95 -20.96 14.70
N GLY A 155 6.04 -22.27 14.47
CA GLY A 155 5.09 -23.27 14.95
C GLY A 155 5.00 -23.34 16.48
N ASN A 156 6.03 -22.90 17.19
CA ASN A 156 6.15 -22.92 18.66
C ASN A 156 5.79 -21.58 19.32
N ASP A 157 5.18 -20.64 18.54
CA ASP A 157 4.82 -19.29 18.98
C ASP A 157 6.03 -18.40 19.34
N ALA A 158 7.22 -18.73 18.81
CA ALA A 158 8.41 -17.89 18.95
C ALA A 158 8.57 -16.95 17.73
N TRP A 159 8.94 -15.69 18.01
CA TRP A 159 9.23 -14.71 16.98
C TRP A 159 10.67 -14.85 16.45
N LYS A 160 10.82 -14.91 15.15
CA LYS A 160 12.09 -15.00 14.41
C LYS A 160 12.28 -13.80 13.51
N GLU A 161 13.50 -13.31 13.35
CA GLU A 161 13.83 -12.19 12.46
C GLU A 161 14.11 -12.67 11.01
N ARG A 162 14.31 -13.97 10.81
CA ARG A 162 14.56 -14.59 9.51
C ARG A 162 13.70 -15.83 9.34
N TRP A 163 13.37 -16.14 8.09
CA TRP A 163 12.63 -17.35 7.76
C TRP A 163 13.15 -18.01 6.50
N PRO A 164 13.35 -19.34 6.47
CA PRO A 164 13.40 -20.17 7.68
C PRO A 164 14.61 -19.80 8.56
N ASP A 165 14.56 -20.20 9.82
CA ASP A 165 15.70 -20.05 10.71
C ASP A 165 16.74 -21.14 10.33
N THR A 166 18.02 -20.82 10.50
CA THR A 166 19.11 -21.78 10.24
C THR A 166 19.03 -23.02 11.12
N THR A 167 18.36 -22.92 12.28
CA THR A 167 18.11 -24.05 13.19
C THR A 167 17.10 -25.06 12.63
N ASP A 168 16.20 -24.63 11.73
CA ASP A 168 15.18 -25.50 11.15
C ASP A 168 15.77 -26.58 10.20
N PHE A 169 17.02 -26.43 9.78
CA PHE A 169 17.73 -27.36 8.91
C PHE A 169 18.63 -28.37 9.67
N VAL A 170 18.92 -28.12 10.94
CA VAL A 170 19.90 -28.92 11.71
C VAL A 170 19.30 -30.21 12.28
N ASP A 171 17.99 -30.24 12.52
CA ASP A 171 17.32 -31.39 13.13
C ASP A 171 17.00 -32.55 12.16
N ASN A 172 17.26 -32.36 10.86
CA ASN A 172 16.90 -33.36 9.83
C ASN A 172 18.06 -34.16 9.26
N GLU A 173 19.24 -34.19 9.90
CA GLU A 173 20.35 -35.10 9.48
C GLU A 173 20.01 -36.60 9.63
N ALA A 174 18.87 -36.94 10.23
CA ALA A 174 18.48 -38.34 10.49
C ALA A 174 17.55 -38.95 9.42
N THR A 175 17.09 -38.18 8.41
CA THR A 175 16.17 -38.70 7.39
C THR A 175 16.82 -38.58 6.01
N GLU A 176 17.62 -39.59 5.66
CA GLU A 176 18.13 -39.77 4.29
C GLU A 176 16.94 -39.85 3.31
N GLY A 177 16.70 -38.79 2.52
CA GLY A 177 15.99 -38.91 1.26
C GLY A 177 14.76 -38.09 1.01
N LEU A 178 14.17 -37.40 2.00
CA LEU A 178 13.07 -36.43 1.78
C LEU A 178 13.39 -35.15 2.55
N LEU A 179 13.88 -34.15 1.84
CA LEU A 179 13.93 -32.79 2.38
C LEU A 179 12.47 -32.33 2.66
N GLU A 180 12.00 -32.55 3.91
CA GLU A 180 10.75 -31.94 4.32
C GLU A 180 10.94 -30.44 4.20
N LEU A 181 10.10 -29.82 3.36
CA LEU A 181 10.10 -28.36 3.23
C LEU A 181 9.78 -27.76 4.60
N PRO A 182 10.52 -26.77 5.05
CA PRO A 182 10.18 -26.08 6.29
C PRO A 182 8.75 -25.58 6.20
N ALA A 183 7.98 -25.82 7.26
CA ALA A 183 6.61 -25.35 7.36
C ALA A 183 6.55 -23.82 7.16
N LEU A 184 5.42 -23.31 6.71
CA LEU A 184 5.23 -21.88 6.65
C LEU A 184 5.11 -21.30 8.07
N PRO A 185 5.52 -20.05 8.32
CA PRO A 185 5.29 -19.41 9.61
C PRO A 185 3.78 -19.23 9.85
N LYS A 186 3.34 -19.19 11.10
CA LYS A 186 1.93 -18.93 11.46
C LYS A 186 1.51 -17.53 11.06
N ALA A 187 2.42 -16.55 11.23
CA ALA A 187 2.16 -15.16 10.90
C ALA A 187 3.44 -14.43 10.50
N VAL A 188 3.27 -13.36 9.75
CA VAL A 188 4.32 -12.39 9.42
C VAL A 188 3.91 -11.04 9.99
N GLU A 189 4.77 -10.46 10.81
CA GLU A 189 4.67 -9.09 11.25
C GLU A 189 5.53 -8.20 10.36
N VAL A 190 4.92 -7.15 9.83
CA VAL A 190 5.59 -6.13 9.02
C VAL A 190 5.55 -4.80 9.75
N THR A 191 6.71 -4.28 10.08
CA THR A 191 6.88 -2.95 10.68
C THR A 191 7.42 -2.01 9.63
N ILE A 192 6.75 -0.87 9.43
CA ILE A 192 7.14 0.18 8.50
C ILE A 192 7.27 1.47 9.29
N GLU A 193 8.45 2.05 9.29
CA GLU A 193 8.68 3.41 9.79
C GLU A 193 8.47 4.37 8.63
N HIS A 194 7.40 5.15 8.70
CA HIS A 194 6.99 6.07 7.64
C HIS A 194 7.07 7.51 8.15
N LYS A 195 7.69 8.39 7.39
CA LYS A 195 7.95 9.78 7.77
C LYS A 195 6.71 10.57 8.20
N ASN A 196 5.59 10.37 7.51
CA ASN A 196 4.35 11.11 7.76
C ASN A 196 3.39 10.40 8.73
N PHE A 197 3.49 9.06 8.88
CA PHE A 197 2.55 8.25 9.66
C PHE A 197 3.18 7.58 10.88
N GLY A 198 4.49 7.78 11.09
CA GLY A 198 5.21 7.12 12.18
C GLY A 198 5.34 5.62 11.97
N THR A 199 5.36 4.86 13.04
CA THR A 199 5.54 3.41 13.01
C THR A 199 4.21 2.70 12.79
N LEU A 200 4.11 1.99 11.67
CA LEU A 200 2.98 1.13 11.31
C LEU A 200 3.38 -0.32 11.56
N VAL A 201 2.57 -1.06 12.31
CA VAL A 201 2.81 -2.48 12.58
C VAL A 201 1.60 -3.27 12.09
N TRP A 202 1.84 -4.20 11.17
CA TRP A 202 0.82 -5.06 10.60
C TRP A 202 1.13 -6.52 10.83
N LEU A 203 0.13 -7.27 11.25
CA LEU A 203 0.21 -8.70 11.46
C LEU A 203 -0.66 -9.43 10.43
N PHE A 204 -0.02 -10.28 9.63
CA PHE A 204 -0.69 -11.10 8.61
C PHE A 204 -0.60 -12.57 9.00
N GLN A 205 -1.75 -13.22 9.12
CA GLN A 205 -1.81 -14.66 9.39
C GLN A 205 -1.67 -15.43 8.08
N LEU A 206 -0.90 -16.50 8.10
CA LEU A 206 -0.72 -17.38 6.95
C LEU A 206 -1.69 -18.57 7.00
N PRO A 207 -2.08 -19.13 5.84
CA PRO A 207 -2.85 -20.35 5.81
C PRO A 207 -2.04 -21.52 6.42
N GLN A 208 -2.71 -22.34 7.23
CA GLN A 208 -2.17 -23.53 7.88
C GLN A 208 -2.60 -24.79 7.13
#